data_30c3a9f8a2e892f865747d65bb221d70
#
_entry.id   30c3a9f8a2e892f865747d65bb221d70
#
_cell.length_a   1.000
_cell.length_b   1.000
_cell.length_c   1.000
_cell.angle_alpha   90.00
_cell.angle_beta   90.00
_cell.angle_gamma   90.00
#
_symmetry.space_group_name_H-M   'P 1'
#
loop_
_entity.id
_entity.type
_entity.pdbx_description
1 polymer ?
#
loop_
_entity_poly.entity_id
_entity_poly.type
_entity_poly.pdbx_seq_one_letter_code
_entity_poly.pdbx_strand_id
1 'polypeptide(L)'
;MDVAKAVGVTAKYGGSITEYEGAHKVPGKIVPLIAIPTTARTGSEVTAFSVITDHSRDYKLTVFSYELLPEYAILDPELLTSAPASVAAACGIDAFIHAEEAYISTAASPFSDAMAEKAMELIGKNIRRFVARRTDLEAAEAMLTGSLFAGIAFSYARLGNVHAMSHPVSAFFDVPHGVANAVLLPVIAEYNALADHGRYLKIYNYISEIPAYADEFEPMMLVGAIRELTAAIGIPASLTDAIRQAAKGKEVTAEEIESKIVPMAVDAMKSGNIAVNPRASCQQDIEALYRKAL
;
A
#
# COMPACT_ATOMS: atom_id res chain seq x y z
N MET A 1 -9.04 -11.19 -4.91
CA MET A 1 -8.83 -12.20 -3.85
C MET A 1 -9.69 -11.94 -2.62
N ASP A 2 -9.77 -10.74 -2.09
CA ASP A 2 -10.52 -10.44 -0.86
C ASP A 2 -12.01 -10.81 -0.94
N VAL A 3 -12.67 -10.51 -2.08
CA VAL A 3 -14.05 -10.96 -2.32
C VAL A 3 -14.16 -12.50 -2.31
N ALA A 4 -13.17 -13.22 -2.85
CA ALA A 4 -13.18 -14.68 -2.81
C ALA A 4 -13.08 -15.24 -1.38
N LYS A 5 -12.28 -14.61 -0.52
CA LYS A 5 -12.22 -14.94 0.91
C LYS A 5 -13.59 -14.74 1.58
N ALA A 6 -14.22 -13.59 1.32
CA ALA A 6 -15.57 -13.30 1.84
C ALA A 6 -16.62 -14.31 1.35
N VAL A 7 -16.59 -14.63 0.05
CA VAL A 7 -17.45 -15.69 -0.51
C VAL A 7 -17.19 -17.02 0.19
N GLY A 8 -15.92 -17.36 0.45
CA GLY A 8 -15.55 -18.57 1.19
C GLY A 8 -16.11 -18.62 2.60
N VAL A 9 -16.23 -17.49 3.30
CA VAL A 9 -16.88 -17.38 4.61
C VAL A 9 -18.38 -17.65 4.47
N THR A 10 -19.06 -16.84 3.64
CA THR A 10 -20.53 -16.90 3.53
C THR A 10 -21.01 -18.21 2.91
N ALA A 11 -20.25 -18.82 2.00
CA ALA A 11 -20.57 -20.14 1.44
C ALA A 11 -20.55 -21.24 2.49
N LYS A 12 -19.68 -21.16 3.48
CA LYS A 12 -19.52 -22.20 4.52
C LYS A 12 -20.39 -21.96 5.74
N TYR A 13 -20.50 -20.70 6.17
CA TYR A 13 -21.14 -20.35 7.44
C TYR A 13 -22.47 -19.59 7.29
N GLY A 14 -22.82 -19.19 6.06
CA GLY A 14 -24.05 -18.44 5.78
C GLY A 14 -23.95 -16.96 6.17
N GLY A 15 -25.09 -16.31 6.23
CA GLY A 15 -25.21 -14.91 6.64
C GLY A 15 -24.65 -13.87 5.67
N SER A 16 -24.56 -12.63 6.12
CA SER A 16 -23.90 -11.54 5.40
C SER A 16 -22.46 -11.39 5.86
N ILE A 17 -21.56 -11.01 4.95
CA ILE A 17 -20.16 -10.75 5.31
C ILE A 17 -20.01 -9.64 6.36
N THR A 18 -20.97 -8.73 6.47
CA THR A 18 -21.02 -7.68 7.48
C THR A 18 -21.11 -8.22 8.92
N GLU A 19 -21.63 -9.42 9.12
CA GLU A 19 -21.71 -10.07 10.43
C GLU A 19 -20.32 -10.50 10.94
N TYR A 20 -19.38 -10.70 10.02
CA TYR A 20 -18.01 -11.11 10.30
C TYR A 20 -17.04 -9.93 10.35
N GLU A 21 -17.53 -8.69 10.20
CA GLU A 21 -16.70 -7.48 10.24
C GLU A 21 -15.91 -7.38 11.56
N GLY A 22 -14.60 -7.06 11.45
CA GLY A 22 -13.68 -6.96 12.57
C GLY A 22 -12.75 -8.17 12.69
N ALA A 23 -12.26 -8.42 13.90
CA ALA A 23 -11.23 -9.43 14.12
C ALA A 23 -11.80 -10.74 14.68
N HIS A 24 -11.33 -11.87 14.12
CA HIS A 24 -11.56 -13.22 14.63
C HIS A 24 -13.03 -13.64 14.83
N LYS A 25 -13.93 -13.13 14.00
CA LYS A 25 -15.36 -13.50 14.04
C LYS A 25 -15.70 -14.66 13.10
N VAL A 26 -14.79 -15.08 12.23
CA VAL A 26 -14.97 -16.25 11.37
C VAL A 26 -14.84 -17.50 12.23
N PRO A 27 -15.85 -18.42 12.28
CA PRO A 27 -15.88 -19.51 13.24
C PRO A 27 -14.82 -20.60 13.04
N GLY A 28 -14.18 -20.67 11.88
CA GLY A 28 -13.16 -21.66 11.53
C GLY A 28 -12.76 -21.55 10.07
N LYS A 29 -11.92 -22.47 9.58
CA LYS A 29 -11.44 -22.47 8.19
C LYS A 29 -12.59 -22.31 7.20
N ILE A 30 -12.39 -21.45 6.21
CA ILE A 30 -13.30 -21.28 5.07
C ILE A 30 -13.21 -22.47 4.10
N VAL A 31 -13.94 -22.41 2.98
CA VAL A 31 -13.74 -23.40 1.91
C VAL A 31 -12.29 -23.34 1.39
N PRO A 32 -11.70 -24.46 0.92
CA PRO A 32 -10.34 -24.46 0.39
C PRO A 32 -10.15 -23.37 -0.65
N LEU A 33 -9.11 -22.55 -0.50
CA LEU A 33 -8.80 -21.43 -1.36
C LEU A 33 -7.39 -21.55 -1.93
N ILE A 34 -7.30 -21.51 -3.26
CA ILE A 34 -6.04 -21.39 -3.99
C ILE A 34 -6.00 -19.97 -4.55
N ALA A 35 -4.98 -19.20 -4.19
CA ALA A 35 -4.80 -17.82 -4.64
C ALA A 35 -3.74 -17.75 -5.73
N ILE A 36 -4.09 -17.13 -6.87
CA ILE A 36 -3.21 -16.92 -8.01
C ILE A 36 -3.23 -15.43 -8.36
N PRO A 37 -2.27 -14.63 -7.87
CA PRO A 37 -2.26 -13.20 -8.12
C PRO A 37 -1.93 -12.90 -9.59
N THR A 38 -2.65 -11.93 -10.18
CA THR A 38 -2.43 -11.40 -11.54
C THR A 38 -1.84 -9.99 -11.53
N THR A 39 -1.55 -9.46 -10.35
CA THR A 39 -0.87 -8.18 -10.10
C THR A 39 0.01 -8.32 -8.87
N ALA A 40 1.20 -7.74 -8.91
CA ALA A 40 2.10 -7.65 -7.75
C ALA A 40 1.69 -6.44 -6.90
N ARG A 41 0.81 -6.64 -5.90
CA ARG A 41 0.25 -5.53 -5.15
C ARG A 41 0.02 -5.80 -3.66
N THR A 42 -1.07 -6.50 -3.32
CA THR A 42 -1.62 -6.53 -1.96
C THR A 42 -1.06 -7.66 -1.09
N GLY A 43 -0.39 -8.64 -1.69
CA GLY A 43 -0.03 -9.85 -0.97
C GLY A 43 -1.25 -10.60 -0.37
N SER A 44 -2.47 -10.39 -0.92
CA SER A 44 -3.69 -11.01 -0.38
C SER A 44 -3.64 -12.53 -0.39
N GLU A 45 -2.79 -13.13 -1.22
CA GLU A 45 -2.53 -14.57 -1.26
C GLU A 45 -1.88 -15.13 0.02
N VAL A 46 -1.29 -14.26 0.86
CA VAL A 46 -0.65 -14.65 2.13
C VAL A 46 -1.13 -13.84 3.34
N THR A 47 -2.19 -13.04 3.18
CA THR A 47 -2.72 -12.23 4.28
C THR A 47 -4.03 -12.77 4.84
N ALA A 48 -4.26 -12.52 6.12
CA ALA A 48 -5.46 -12.91 6.86
C ALA A 48 -6.60 -11.87 6.77
N PHE A 49 -6.52 -10.94 5.81
CA PHE A 49 -7.49 -9.87 5.62
C PHE A 49 -8.40 -10.12 4.42
N SER A 50 -9.62 -9.62 4.51
CA SER A 50 -10.54 -9.41 3.41
C SER A 50 -11.11 -7.99 3.54
N VAL A 51 -10.74 -7.09 2.61
CA VAL A 51 -11.16 -5.70 2.58
C VAL A 51 -12.12 -5.50 1.42
N ILE A 52 -13.38 -5.16 1.72
CA ILE A 52 -14.47 -5.06 0.76
C ILE A 52 -15.15 -3.71 0.87
N THR A 53 -15.52 -3.12 -0.27
CA THR A 53 -16.30 -1.90 -0.27
C THR A 53 -17.77 -2.24 0.02
N ASP A 54 -18.28 -1.73 1.11
CA ASP A 54 -19.72 -1.71 1.40
C ASP A 54 -20.32 -0.42 0.86
N HIS A 55 -20.94 -0.51 -0.32
CA HIS A 55 -21.55 0.64 -0.99
C HIS A 55 -22.78 1.21 -0.25
N SER A 56 -23.37 0.44 0.66
CA SER A 56 -24.52 0.93 1.44
C SER A 56 -24.10 1.91 2.54
N ARG A 57 -22.83 1.84 2.96
CA ARG A 57 -22.24 2.66 4.02
C ARG A 57 -21.10 3.55 3.52
N ASP A 58 -20.78 3.50 2.23
CA ASP A 58 -19.57 4.12 1.64
C ASP A 58 -18.31 3.84 2.48
N TYR A 59 -18.15 2.56 2.86
CA TYR A 59 -17.16 2.15 3.84
C TYR A 59 -16.33 0.94 3.37
N LYS A 60 -15.05 0.91 3.75
CA LYS A 60 -14.17 -0.24 3.56
C LYS A 60 -14.31 -1.22 4.73
N LEU A 61 -15.24 -2.16 4.60
CA LEU A 61 -15.41 -3.25 5.56
C LEU A 61 -14.18 -4.14 5.57
N THR A 62 -13.67 -4.43 6.75
CA THR A 62 -12.53 -5.32 6.94
C THR A 62 -12.91 -6.51 7.80
N VAL A 63 -12.65 -7.71 7.29
CA VAL A 63 -12.70 -8.96 8.05
C VAL A 63 -11.26 -9.43 8.25
N PHE A 64 -10.86 -9.64 9.49
CA PHE A 64 -9.56 -10.18 9.86
C PHE A 64 -9.72 -11.53 10.58
N SER A 65 -9.15 -12.58 10.01
CA SER A 65 -9.07 -13.88 10.66
C SER A 65 -8.02 -14.75 9.98
N TYR A 66 -7.22 -15.50 10.73
CA TYR A 66 -6.29 -16.48 10.17
C TYR A 66 -7.01 -17.58 9.38
N GLU A 67 -8.30 -17.77 9.60
CA GLU A 67 -9.15 -18.71 8.86
C GLU A 67 -9.36 -18.32 7.38
N LEU A 68 -9.02 -17.04 7.01
CA LEU A 68 -9.08 -16.52 5.64
C LEU A 68 -7.82 -16.80 4.82
N LEU A 69 -6.75 -17.30 5.45
CA LEU A 69 -5.50 -17.58 4.74
C LEU A 69 -5.74 -18.63 3.65
N PRO A 70 -5.35 -18.36 2.39
CA PRO A 70 -5.36 -19.37 1.34
C PRO A 70 -4.50 -20.58 1.71
N GLU A 71 -4.90 -21.76 1.28
CA GLU A 71 -4.12 -22.98 1.50
C GLU A 71 -2.90 -23.04 0.56
N TYR A 72 -3.04 -22.46 -0.63
CA TYR A 72 -1.98 -22.41 -1.64
C TYR A 72 -1.95 -21.02 -2.26
N ALA A 73 -0.74 -20.48 -2.44
CA ALA A 73 -0.44 -19.31 -3.26
C ALA A 73 0.43 -19.75 -4.44
N ILE A 74 -0.06 -19.57 -5.67
CA ILE A 74 0.69 -19.89 -6.89
C ILE A 74 1.13 -18.57 -7.51
N LEU A 75 2.45 -18.36 -7.56
CA LEU A 75 3.06 -17.17 -8.12
C LEU A 75 3.55 -17.46 -9.54
N ASP A 76 2.76 -17.04 -10.52
CA ASP A 76 3.09 -17.19 -11.95
C ASP A 76 3.37 -15.79 -12.54
N PRO A 77 4.65 -15.45 -12.85
CA PRO A 77 5.01 -14.16 -13.38
C PRO A 77 4.42 -13.88 -14.76
N GLU A 78 4.07 -14.89 -15.55
CA GLU A 78 3.45 -14.72 -16.87
C GLU A 78 2.09 -14.00 -16.77
N LEU A 79 1.35 -14.20 -15.68
CA LEU A 79 0.06 -13.56 -15.45
C LEU A 79 0.14 -12.04 -15.25
N LEU A 80 1.32 -11.50 -14.95
CA LEU A 80 1.53 -10.06 -14.79
C LEU A 80 1.76 -9.36 -16.13
N THR A 81 2.14 -10.09 -17.18
CA THR A 81 2.61 -9.53 -18.45
C THR A 81 1.52 -8.77 -19.23
N SER A 82 0.26 -9.11 -19.03
CA SER A 82 -0.89 -8.48 -19.68
C SER A 82 -1.35 -7.17 -19.02
N ALA A 83 -0.82 -6.84 -17.83
CA ALA A 83 -1.23 -5.63 -17.13
C ALA A 83 -0.76 -4.36 -17.87
N PRO A 84 -1.60 -3.32 -17.99
CA PRO A 84 -1.16 -2.01 -18.47
C PRO A 84 -0.02 -1.43 -17.63
N ALA A 85 0.86 -0.62 -18.23
CA ALA A 85 1.99 0.00 -17.53
C ALA A 85 1.54 0.80 -16.29
N SER A 86 0.45 1.55 -16.40
CA SER A 86 -0.11 2.33 -15.29
C SER A 86 -0.60 1.45 -14.13
N VAL A 87 -1.16 0.27 -14.43
CA VAL A 87 -1.57 -0.71 -13.42
C VAL A 87 -0.33 -1.34 -12.77
N ALA A 88 0.67 -1.72 -13.57
CA ALA A 88 1.93 -2.27 -13.07
C ALA A 88 2.65 -1.27 -12.14
N ALA A 89 2.70 0.03 -12.52
CA ALA A 89 3.28 1.08 -11.72
C ALA A 89 2.53 1.28 -10.39
N ALA A 90 1.21 1.47 -10.45
CA ALA A 90 0.39 1.69 -9.26
C ALA A 90 0.41 0.48 -8.31
N CYS A 91 0.38 -0.75 -8.84
CA CYS A 91 0.45 -1.96 -8.03
C CYS A 91 1.83 -2.17 -7.43
N GLY A 92 2.89 -2.01 -8.22
CA GLY A 92 4.26 -2.24 -7.77
C GLY A 92 4.71 -1.24 -6.71
N ILE A 93 4.37 0.05 -6.87
CA ILE A 93 4.71 1.05 -5.86
C ILE A 93 3.88 0.84 -4.58
N ASP A 94 2.62 0.40 -4.68
CA ASP A 94 1.79 0.05 -3.52
C ASP A 94 2.43 -1.10 -2.71
N ALA A 95 2.91 -2.13 -3.40
CA ALA A 95 3.63 -3.24 -2.76
C ALA A 95 4.95 -2.78 -2.10
N PHE A 96 5.67 -1.83 -2.71
CA PHE A 96 6.84 -1.21 -2.09
C PHE A 96 6.48 -0.48 -0.80
N ILE A 97 5.40 0.32 -0.84
CA ILE A 97 4.94 1.10 0.31
C ILE A 97 4.46 0.18 1.45
N HIS A 98 3.83 -0.95 1.14
CA HIS A 98 3.51 -1.97 2.15
C HIS A 98 4.76 -2.42 2.91
N ALA A 99 5.85 -2.70 2.20
CA ALA A 99 7.11 -3.13 2.81
C ALA A 99 7.78 -1.98 3.59
N GLU A 100 7.81 -0.78 3.01
CA GLU A 100 8.41 0.41 3.62
C GLU A 100 7.69 0.77 4.92
N GLU A 101 6.35 0.92 4.91
CA GLU A 101 5.60 1.23 6.13
C GLU A 101 5.71 0.12 7.19
N ALA A 102 5.70 -1.16 6.78
CA ALA A 102 5.93 -2.27 7.70
C ALA A 102 7.32 -2.21 8.33
N TYR A 103 8.33 -1.81 7.54
CA TYR A 103 9.71 -1.71 8.01
C TYR A 103 9.90 -0.59 9.01
N ILE A 104 9.32 0.60 8.78
CA ILE A 104 9.44 1.76 9.69
C ILE A 104 8.41 1.75 10.83
N SER A 105 7.48 0.81 10.85
CA SER A 105 6.43 0.69 11.87
C SER A 105 7.00 0.53 13.27
N THR A 106 6.36 1.15 14.27
CA THR A 106 6.69 0.91 15.69
C THR A 106 6.32 -0.50 16.17
N ALA A 107 5.52 -1.24 15.39
CA ALA A 107 5.20 -2.65 15.62
C ALA A 107 6.13 -3.62 14.86
N ALA A 108 7.17 -3.11 14.20
CA ALA A 108 8.13 -3.93 13.47
C ALA A 108 8.88 -4.90 14.39
N SER A 109 9.26 -6.03 13.84
CA SER A 109 10.01 -7.09 14.52
C SER A 109 11.12 -7.61 13.61
N PRO A 110 12.13 -8.32 14.12
CA PRO A 110 13.16 -8.91 13.26
C PRO A 110 12.61 -9.81 12.14
N PHE A 111 11.47 -10.47 12.36
CA PHE A 111 10.81 -11.28 11.34
C PHE A 111 10.18 -10.41 10.24
N SER A 112 9.39 -9.41 10.63
CA SER A 112 8.78 -8.49 9.66
C SER A 112 9.84 -7.66 8.92
N ASP A 113 10.93 -7.28 9.60
CA ASP A 113 12.04 -6.54 8.99
C ASP A 113 12.73 -7.36 7.88
N ALA A 114 13.00 -8.64 8.14
CA ALA A 114 13.61 -9.51 7.13
C ALA A 114 12.74 -9.65 5.87
N MET A 115 11.41 -9.74 6.04
CA MET A 115 10.46 -9.80 4.92
C MET A 115 10.37 -8.45 4.20
N ALA A 116 10.27 -7.36 4.94
CA ALA A 116 10.17 -6.01 4.39
C ALA A 116 11.43 -5.60 3.61
N GLU A 117 12.62 -5.83 4.17
CA GLU A 117 13.90 -5.54 3.50
C GLU A 117 14.01 -6.32 2.19
N LYS A 118 13.67 -7.63 2.19
CA LYS A 118 13.71 -8.43 0.97
C LYS A 118 12.66 -8.00 -0.05
N ALA A 119 11.48 -7.60 0.39
CA ALA A 119 10.45 -7.05 -0.48
C ALA A 119 10.91 -5.74 -1.14
N MET A 120 11.43 -4.80 -0.35
CA MET A 120 11.94 -3.52 -0.87
C MET A 120 13.10 -3.71 -1.84
N GLU A 121 14.02 -4.64 -1.56
CA GLU A 121 15.12 -4.96 -2.47
C GLU A 121 14.61 -5.47 -3.83
N LEU A 122 13.70 -6.46 -3.81
CA LEU A 122 13.16 -7.06 -5.03
C LEU A 122 12.36 -6.04 -5.85
N ILE A 123 11.47 -5.30 -5.20
CA ILE A 123 10.61 -4.32 -5.87
C ILE A 123 11.44 -3.12 -6.34
N GLY A 124 12.26 -2.53 -5.47
CA GLY A 124 13.01 -1.31 -5.76
C GLY A 124 13.94 -1.45 -6.95
N LYS A 125 14.63 -2.60 -7.06
CA LYS A 125 15.54 -2.90 -8.18
C LYS A 125 14.83 -3.23 -9.49
N ASN A 126 13.57 -3.67 -9.46
CA ASN A 126 12.89 -4.21 -10.64
C ASN A 126 11.67 -3.42 -11.12
N ILE A 127 11.09 -2.54 -10.31
CA ILE A 127 9.86 -1.83 -10.66
C ILE A 127 10.01 -0.99 -11.94
N ARG A 128 11.13 -0.28 -12.12
CA ARG A 128 11.39 0.52 -13.34
C ARG A 128 11.47 -0.38 -14.57
N ARG A 129 12.20 -1.51 -14.49
CA ARG A 129 12.32 -2.51 -15.58
C ARG A 129 10.96 -3.10 -15.90
N PHE A 130 10.21 -3.54 -14.89
CA PHE A 130 8.90 -4.14 -15.07
C PHE A 130 7.89 -3.17 -15.67
N VAL A 131 7.83 -1.92 -15.20
CA VAL A 131 6.95 -0.89 -15.79
C VAL A 131 7.35 -0.54 -17.22
N ALA A 132 8.64 -0.50 -17.53
CA ALA A 132 9.13 -0.27 -18.91
C ALA A 132 8.82 -1.46 -19.82
N ARG A 133 8.93 -2.69 -19.32
CA ARG A 133 8.75 -3.92 -20.11
C ARG A 133 8.07 -5.03 -19.28
N ARG A 134 6.73 -5.12 -19.31
CA ARG A 134 5.95 -6.16 -18.59
C ARG A 134 6.30 -7.58 -18.96
N THR A 135 6.82 -7.82 -20.19
CA THR A 135 7.27 -9.14 -20.66
C THR A 135 8.67 -9.54 -20.17
N ASP A 136 9.31 -8.72 -19.34
CA ASP A 136 10.52 -9.09 -18.60
C ASP A 136 10.12 -10.00 -17.43
N LEU A 137 10.18 -11.33 -17.67
CA LEU A 137 9.70 -12.32 -16.69
C LEU A 137 10.53 -12.34 -15.42
N GLU A 138 11.85 -12.03 -15.50
CA GLU A 138 12.70 -11.91 -14.32
C GLU A 138 12.24 -10.75 -13.42
N ALA A 139 11.97 -9.59 -14.03
CA ALA A 139 11.43 -8.45 -13.29
C ALA A 139 10.02 -8.74 -12.76
N ALA A 140 9.15 -9.40 -13.53
CA ALA A 140 7.82 -9.80 -13.10
C ALA A 140 7.84 -10.75 -11.91
N GLU A 141 8.74 -11.75 -11.90
CA GLU A 141 8.95 -12.69 -10.79
C GLU A 141 9.42 -11.95 -9.53
N ALA A 142 10.39 -11.04 -9.69
CA ALA A 142 10.89 -10.23 -8.58
C ALA A 142 9.78 -9.34 -7.98
N MET A 143 8.96 -8.70 -8.82
CA MET A 143 7.82 -7.89 -8.38
C MET A 143 6.79 -8.74 -7.63
N LEU A 144 6.45 -9.91 -8.14
CA LEU A 144 5.45 -10.80 -7.57
C LEU A 144 5.92 -11.36 -6.22
N THR A 145 7.16 -11.84 -6.16
CA THR A 145 7.79 -12.34 -4.94
C THR A 145 7.96 -11.22 -3.89
N GLY A 146 8.37 -10.03 -4.33
CA GLY A 146 8.45 -8.84 -3.47
C GLY A 146 7.09 -8.46 -2.87
N SER A 147 6.02 -8.49 -3.67
CA SER A 147 4.66 -8.25 -3.20
C SER A 147 4.20 -9.27 -2.15
N LEU A 148 4.54 -10.54 -2.34
CA LEU A 148 4.26 -11.59 -1.34
C LEU A 148 5.00 -11.31 -0.02
N PHE A 149 6.29 -11.00 -0.06
CA PHE A 149 7.05 -10.69 1.16
C PHE A 149 6.53 -9.41 1.84
N ALA A 150 6.14 -8.38 1.07
CA ALA A 150 5.49 -7.19 1.61
C ALA A 150 4.18 -7.55 2.34
N GLY A 151 3.38 -8.45 1.74
CA GLY A 151 2.15 -8.99 2.35
C GLY A 151 2.39 -9.66 3.69
N ILE A 152 3.44 -10.47 3.79
CA ILE A 152 3.86 -11.08 5.05
C ILE A 152 4.32 -10.00 6.04
N ALA A 153 5.18 -9.08 5.63
CA ALA A 153 5.73 -8.05 6.50
C ALA A 153 4.64 -7.21 7.18
N PHE A 154 3.72 -6.63 6.42
CA PHE A 154 2.67 -5.78 7.00
C PHE A 154 1.61 -6.56 7.79
N SER A 155 1.44 -7.84 7.53
CA SER A 155 0.55 -8.69 8.35
C SER A 155 1.00 -8.78 9.80
N TYR A 156 2.30 -8.62 10.06
CA TYR A 156 2.88 -8.63 11.40
C TYR A 156 3.19 -7.24 11.96
N ALA A 157 3.64 -6.32 11.10
CA ALA A 157 4.06 -4.98 11.51
C ALA A 157 3.01 -3.89 11.32
N ARG A 158 1.90 -4.18 10.60
CA ARG A 158 0.89 -3.23 10.16
C ARG A 158 1.47 -2.19 9.18
N LEU A 159 0.68 -1.18 8.86
CA LEU A 159 1.02 -0.08 7.95
C LEU A 159 1.08 1.24 8.74
N GLY A 160 1.25 2.36 8.07
CA GLY A 160 1.39 3.67 8.69
C GLY A 160 0.43 4.73 8.12
N ASN A 161 0.90 5.98 8.14
CA ASN A 161 0.14 7.15 7.71
C ASN A 161 -0.18 7.16 6.21
N VAL A 162 0.68 6.58 5.36
CA VAL A 162 0.42 6.55 3.90
C VAL A 162 -0.89 5.83 3.64
N HIS A 163 -1.03 4.61 4.15
CA HIS A 163 -2.26 3.84 3.96
C HIS A 163 -3.45 4.40 4.73
N ALA A 164 -3.23 4.97 5.91
CA ALA A 164 -4.30 5.62 6.65
C ALA A 164 -4.91 6.80 5.88
N MET A 165 -4.05 7.58 5.19
CA MET A 165 -4.47 8.75 4.43
C MET A 165 -4.97 8.42 3.02
N SER A 166 -4.44 7.40 2.37
CA SER A 166 -4.84 7.05 1.00
C SER A 166 -6.25 6.45 0.89
N HIS A 167 -6.72 5.75 1.91
CA HIS A 167 -8.07 5.18 1.93
C HIS A 167 -9.16 6.24 1.75
N PRO A 168 -9.16 7.36 2.52
CA PRO A 168 -10.12 8.45 2.29
C PRO A 168 -9.96 9.10 0.91
N VAL A 169 -8.73 9.31 0.41
CA VAL A 169 -8.51 9.85 -0.95
C VAL A 169 -9.20 8.99 -2.00
N SER A 170 -9.02 7.67 -1.92
CA SER A 170 -9.68 6.74 -2.85
C SER A 170 -11.20 6.72 -2.68
N ALA A 171 -11.70 6.89 -1.47
CA ALA A 171 -13.14 6.89 -1.21
C ALA A 171 -13.85 8.17 -1.71
N PHE A 172 -13.23 9.34 -1.51
CA PHE A 172 -13.83 10.62 -1.87
C PHE A 172 -13.64 11.00 -3.34
N PHE A 173 -12.55 10.54 -3.97
CA PHE A 173 -12.14 11.02 -5.30
C PHE A 173 -11.91 9.91 -6.33
N ASP A 174 -12.20 8.65 -6.00
CA ASP A 174 -11.98 7.49 -6.89
C ASP A 174 -10.53 7.36 -7.41
N VAL A 175 -9.56 7.99 -6.74
CA VAL A 175 -8.15 7.84 -7.09
C VAL A 175 -7.73 6.38 -6.88
N PRO A 176 -7.10 5.74 -7.86
CA PRO A 176 -6.59 4.37 -7.68
C PRO A 176 -5.68 4.29 -6.46
N HIS A 177 -5.92 3.33 -5.59
CA HIS A 177 -5.29 3.26 -4.26
C HIS A 177 -3.75 3.33 -4.29
N GLY A 178 -3.10 2.56 -5.19
CA GLY A 178 -1.64 2.61 -5.32
C GLY A 178 -1.13 3.98 -5.81
N VAL A 179 -1.93 4.71 -6.60
CA VAL A 179 -1.60 6.10 -7.00
C VAL A 179 -1.72 7.03 -5.79
N ALA A 180 -2.80 6.92 -5.01
CA ALA A 180 -2.99 7.72 -3.79
C ALA A 180 -1.84 7.50 -2.79
N ASN A 181 -1.45 6.22 -2.57
CA ASN A 181 -0.30 5.88 -1.73
C ASN A 181 0.99 6.52 -2.26
N ALA A 182 1.28 6.38 -3.55
CA ALA A 182 2.52 6.85 -4.16
C ALA A 182 2.67 8.38 -4.12
N VAL A 183 1.57 9.12 -4.28
CA VAL A 183 1.57 10.60 -4.20
C VAL A 183 1.75 11.08 -2.77
N LEU A 184 1.19 10.38 -1.78
CA LEU A 184 1.32 10.73 -0.36
C LEU A 184 2.69 10.33 0.21
N LEU A 185 3.33 9.29 -0.32
CA LEU A 185 4.57 8.73 0.22
C LEU A 185 5.68 9.77 0.45
N PRO A 186 6.08 10.64 -0.53
CA PRO A 186 7.19 11.56 -0.32
C PRO A 186 6.90 12.59 0.79
N VAL A 187 5.66 13.02 0.94
CA VAL A 187 5.24 13.97 1.97
C VAL A 187 5.28 13.33 3.36
N ILE A 188 4.85 12.08 3.45
CA ILE A 188 4.83 11.33 4.70
C ILE A 188 6.24 10.86 5.08
N ALA A 189 7.07 10.46 4.11
CA ALA A 189 8.47 10.15 4.36
C ALA A 189 9.22 11.37 4.93
N GLU A 190 8.99 12.57 4.39
CA GLU A 190 9.54 13.81 4.93
C GLU A 190 9.04 14.08 6.38
N TYR A 191 7.74 13.85 6.64
CA TYR A 191 7.18 14.00 7.99
C TYR A 191 7.82 13.01 8.97
N ASN A 192 7.98 11.76 8.58
CA ASN A 192 8.54 10.69 9.39
C ASN A 192 10.07 10.79 9.56
N ALA A 193 10.77 11.57 8.73
CA ALA A 193 12.22 11.74 8.78
C ALA A 193 12.75 12.16 10.17
N LEU A 194 11.97 12.94 10.92
CA LEU A 194 12.32 13.30 12.30
C LEU A 194 12.32 12.13 13.28
N ALA A 195 11.66 11.04 12.94
CA ALA A 195 11.60 9.82 13.76
C ALA A 195 12.49 8.70 13.18
N ASP A 196 13.26 8.97 12.12
CA ASP A 196 14.18 7.99 11.58
C ASP A 196 15.33 7.72 12.55
N HIS A 197 15.68 6.46 12.70
CA HIS A 197 16.80 5.98 13.52
C HIS A 197 17.68 5.03 12.70
N GLY A 198 17.93 5.40 11.44
CA GLY A 198 18.85 4.71 10.54
C GLY A 198 18.20 3.71 9.59
N ARG A 199 16.86 3.62 9.55
CA ARG A 199 16.16 2.75 8.62
C ARG A 199 16.10 3.32 7.20
N TYR A 200 16.07 4.64 7.06
CA TYR A 200 15.94 5.33 5.78
C TYR A 200 17.12 5.10 4.83
N LEU A 201 18.33 4.95 5.34
CA LEU A 201 19.50 4.62 4.54
C LEU A 201 19.32 3.30 3.77
N LYS A 202 18.78 2.26 4.42
CA LYS A 202 18.54 0.98 3.75
C LYS A 202 17.46 1.11 2.66
N ILE A 203 16.34 1.80 2.97
CA ILE A 203 15.27 2.05 2.01
C ILE A 203 15.81 2.80 0.79
N TYR A 204 16.60 3.86 1.03
CA TYR A 204 17.25 4.63 -0.02
C TYR A 204 18.10 3.72 -0.94
N ASN A 205 18.94 2.85 -0.37
CA ASN A 205 19.82 1.98 -1.13
C ASN A 205 19.08 0.88 -1.92
N TYR A 206 17.82 0.61 -1.63
CA TYR A 206 17.00 -0.30 -2.44
C TYR A 206 16.38 0.37 -3.68
N ILE A 207 16.16 1.69 -3.66
CA ILE A 207 15.47 2.40 -4.75
C ILE A 207 16.37 3.36 -5.54
N SER A 208 17.48 3.81 -4.95
CA SER A 208 18.45 4.69 -5.60
C SER A 208 19.35 3.90 -6.54
N GLU A 209 19.72 4.50 -7.68
CA GLU A 209 20.74 3.96 -8.59
C GLU A 209 22.15 4.13 -8.04
N ILE A 210 22.34 5.14 -7.18
CA ILE A 210 23.63 5.43 -6.54
C ILE A 210 23.47 5.17 -5.04
N PRO A 211 24.13 4.14 -4.49
CA PRO A 211 24.06 3.87 -3.07
C PRO A 211 24.75 4.97 -2.25
N ALA A 212 24.21 5.24 -1.06
CA ALA A 212 24.84 6.13 -0.09
C ALA A 212 25.45 5.34 1.07
N TYR A 213 26.45 5.92 1.72
CA TYR A 213 27.06 5.42 2.94
C TYR A 213 26.55 6.21 4.15
N ALA A 214 26.71 5.64 5.35
CA ALA A 214 26.11 6.19 6.57
C ALA A 214 26.61 7.61 6.94
N ASP A 215 27.82 7.95 6.55
CA ASP A 215 28.45 9.26 6.77
C ASP A 215 28.06 10.33 5.74
N GLU A 216 27.42 9.91 4.63
CA GLU A 216 26.97 10.79 3.55
C GLU A 216 25.44 10.92 3.49
N PHE A 217 24.72 10.02 4.18
CA PHE A 217 23.27 9.93 4.05
C PHE A 217 22.53 10.92 4.97
N GLU A 218 21.62 11.63 4.39
CA GLU A 218 20.61 12.44 5.10
C GLU A 218 19.19 11.93 4.78
N PRO A 219 18.25 11.91 5.75
CA PRO A 219 16.88 11.38 5.54
C PRO A 219 16.15 12.01 4.33
N MET A 220 16.44 13.26 4.00
CA MET A 220 15.85 13.95 2.85
C MET A 220 16.31 13.38 1.51
N MET A 221 17.44 12.67 1.45
CA MET A 221 17.88 11.96 0.24
C MET A 221 16.87 10.87 -0.14
N LEU A 222 16.30 10.16 0.86
CA LEU A 222 15.25 9.19 0.60
C LEU A 222 14.01 9.84 -0.03
N VAL A 223 13.60 11.01 0.47
CA VAL A 223 12.45 11.74 -0.10
C VAL A 223 12.70 12.12 -1.56
N GLY A 224 13.91 12.53 -1.90
CA GLY A 224 14.34 12.78 -3.29
C GLY A 224 14.25 11.51 -4.14
N ALA A 225 14.82 10.40 -3.69
CA ALA A 225 14.82 9.13 -4.40
C ALA A 225 13.39 8.57 -4.61
N ILE A 226 12.49 8.76 -3.64
CA ILE A 226 11.07 8.40 -3.79
C ILE A 226 10.43 9.22 -4.92
N ARG A 227 10.64 10.54 -4.96
CA ARG A 227 10.11 11.41 -6.02
C ARG A 227 10.65 11.02 -7.40
N GLU A 228 11.92 10.71 -7.50
CA GLU A 228 12.53 10.22 -8.74
C GLU A 228 11.93 8.88 -9.19
N LEU A 229 11.77 7.94 -8.25
CA LEU A 229 11.16 6.65 -8.54
C LEU A 229 9.73 6.80 -9.04
N THR A 230 8.89 7.55 -8.33
CA THR A 230 7.47 7.75 -8.69
C THR A 230 7.32 8.45 -10.02
N ALA A 231 8.15 9.47 -10.31
CA ALA A 231 8.19 10.14 -11.60
C ALA A 231 8.62 9.19 -12.73
N ALA A 232 9.65 8.38 -12.52
CA ALA A 232 10.18 7.44 -13.52
C ALA A 232 9.15 6.37 -13.94
N ILE A 233 8.23 6.00 -13.06
CA ILE A 233 7.15 5.02 -13.35
C ILE A 233 5.82 5.68 -13.73
N GLY A 234 5.79 7.01 -13.92
CA GLY A 234 4.63 7.75 -14.41
C GLY A 234 3.51 7.99 -13.40
N ILE A 235 3.84 8.06 -12.11
CA ILE A 235 2.90 8.47 -11.05
C ILE A 235 2.74 10.00 -11.10
N PRO A 236 1.52 10.55 -10.90
CA PRO A 236 1.30 11.98 -10.78
C PRO A 236 2.15 12.63 -9.69
N ALA A 237 2.59 13.87 -9.91
CA ALA A 237 3.49 14.57 -9.00
C ALA A 237 2.78 15.09 -7.73
N SER A 238 1.45 15.33 -7.81
CA SER A 238 0.66 15.88 -6.72
C SER A 238 -0.69 15.16 -6.54
N LEU A 239 -1.28 15.32 -5.37
CA LEU A 239 -2.61 14.80 -5.08
C LEU A 239 -3.68 15.46 -5.98
N THR A 240 -3.52 16.75 -6.29
CA THR A 240 -4.38 17.47 -7.22
C THR A 240 -4.36 16.84 -8.62
N ASP A 241 -3.16 16.49 -9.14
CA ASP A 241 -3.03 15.86 -10.45
C ASP A 241 -3.66 14.46 -10.45
N ALA A 242 -3.43 13.69 -9.39
CA ALA A 242 -4.03 12.36 -9.24
C ALA A 242 -5.57 12.41 -9.22
N ILE A 243 -6.15 13.36 -8.47
CA ILE A 243 -7.60 13.57 -8.39
C ILE A 243 -8.16 13.97 -9.78
N ARG A 244 -7.53 14.91 -10.46
CA ARG A 244 -7.96 15.36 -11.80
C ARG A 244 -7.89 14.23 -12.84
N GLN A 245 -6.86 13.39 -12.79
CA GLN A 245 -6.77 12.22 -13.66
C GLN A 245 -7.88 11.19 -13.36
N ALA A 246 -8.17 10.96 -12.07
CA ALA A 246 -9.23 10.04 -11.67
C ALA A 246 -10.64 10.53 -12.04
N ALA A 247 -10.85 11.83 -12.10
CA ALA A 247 -12.14 12.46 -12.42
C ALA A 247 -12.61 12.25 -13.87
N LYS A 248 -11.75 11.70 -14.76
CA LYS A 248 -12.11 11.31 -16.15
C LYS A 248 -12.80 12.41 -16.93
N GLY A 249 -12.29 13.63 -16.84
CA GLY A 249 -12.81 14.81 -17.56
C GLY A 249 -13.90 15.60 -16.83
N LYS A 250 -14.31 15.20 -15.64
CA LYS A 250 -15.09 16.10 -14.77
C LYS A 250 -14.14 17.12 -14.18
N GLU A 251 -14.58 18.37 -14.15
CA GLU A 251 -13.83 19.43 -13.48
C GLU A 251 -13.92 19.24 -11.97
N VAL A 252 -12.77 19.23 -11.30
CA VAL A 252 -12.67 19.22 -9.84
C VAL A 252 -11.93 20.46 -9.42
N THR A 253 -12.60 21.35 -8.67
CA THR A 253 -12.05 22.63 -8.26
C THR A 253 -11.13 22.49 -7.03
N ALA A 254 -10.26 23.49 -6.82
CA ALA A 254 -9.41 23.54 -5.64
C ALA A 254 -10.24 23.64 -4.35
N GLU A 255 -11.36 24.39 -4.39
CA GLU A 255 -12.29 24.56 -3.28
C GLU A 255 -12.98 23.22 -2.93
N GLU A 256 -13.33 22.41 -3.95
CA GLU A 256 -13.90 21.08 -3.73
C GLU A 256 -12.91 20.18 -3.03
N ILE A 257 -11.65 20.15 -3.47
CA ILE A 257 -10.59 19.36 -2.83
C ILE A 257 -10.36 19.83 -1.39
N GLU A 258 -10.19 21.15 -1.17
CA GLU A 258 -9.96 21.70 0.17
C GLU A 258 -11.12 21.37 1.13
N SER A 259 -12.37 21.40 0.63
CA SER A 259 -13.55 21.06 1.44
C SER A 259 -13.56 19.62 1.97
N LYS A 260 -12.80 18.71 1.35
CA LYS A 260 -12.70 17.29 1.73
C LYS A 260 -11.53 16.99 2.66
N ILE A 261 -10.57 17.92 2.84
CA ILE A 261 -9.39 17.66 3.68
C ILE A 261 -9.76 17.30 5.10
N VAL A 262 -10.62 18.09 5.76
CA VAL A 262 -11.03 17.80 7.14
C VAL A 262 -11.79 16.47 7.24
N PRO A 263 -12.81 16.18 6.41
CA PRO A 263 -13.45 14.86 6.40
C PRO A 263 -12.45 13.70 6.17
N MET A 264 -11.53 13.83 5.22
CA MET A 264 -10.51 12.82 4.96
C MET A 264 -9.58 12.62 6.16
N ALA A 265 -9.18 13.69 6.85
CA ALA A 265 -8.33 13.61 8.03
C ALA A 265 -9.06 12.90 9.19
N VAL A 266 -10.34 13.22 9.40
CA VAL A 266 -11.18 12.52 10.40
C VAL A 266 -11.26 11.03 10.11
N ASP A 267 -11.42 10.64 8.84
CA ASP A 267 -11.49 9.22 8.46
C ASP A 267 -10.13 8.53 8.57
N ALA A 268 -9.05 9.20 8.18
CA ALA A 268 -7.69 8.68 8.36
C ALA A 268 -7.39 8.39 9.83
N MET A 269 -7.79 9.26 10.75
CA MET A 269 -7.59 9.08 12.19
C MET A 269 -8.32 7.89 12.80
N LYS A 270 -9.35 7.36 12.13
CA LYS A 270 -10.03 6.12 12.53
C LYS A 270 -9.21 4.87 12.18
N SER A 271 -8.22 5.00 11.31
CA SER A 271 -7.38 3.88 10.90
C SER A 271 -6.48 3.44 12.04
N GLY A 272 -6.49 2.15 12.34
CA GLY A 272 -5.55 1.59 13.30
C GLY A 272 -4.07 1.71 12.87
N ASN A 273 -3.78 2.05 11.63
CA ASN A 273 -2.42 2.23 11.11
C ASN A 273 -1.74 3.47 11.69
N ILE A 274 -2.49 4.53 11.99
CA ILE A 274 -1.96 5.75 12.64
C ILE A 274 -1.18 5.44 13.92
N ALA A 275 -1.65 4.48 14.70
CA ALA A 275 -1.09 4.14 16.01
C ALA A 275 0.32 3.51 15.95
N VAL A 276 0.73 3.00 14.79
CA VAL A 276 2.04 2.36 14.60
C VAL A 276 2.96 3.13 13.64
N ASN A 277 2.54 4.32 13.19
CA ASN A 277 3.41 5.20 12.42
C ASN A 277 4.60 5.66 13.29
N PRO A 278 5.83 5.73 12.77
CA PRO A 278 7.01 6.04 13.59
C PRO A 278 6.94 7.42 14.26
N ARG A 279 6.40 8.42 13.56
CA ARG A 279 6.11 9.74 14.15
C ARG A 279 4.63 9.84 14.48
N ALA A 280 4.31 10.11 15.75
CA ALA A 280 2.94 10.32 16.20
C ALA A 280 2.26 11.46 15.41
N SER A 281 0.99 11.30 15.10
CA SER A 281 0.22 12.25 14.31
C SER A 281 -1.11 12.57 14.99
N CYS A 282 -1.50 13.84 15.01
CA CYS A 282 -2.85 14.28 15.33
C CYS A 282 -3.63 14.66 14.05
N GLN A 283 -4.91 14.95 14.18
CA GLN A 283 -5.74 15.33 13.02
C GLN A 283 -5.18 16.54 12.28
N GLN A 284 -4.67 17.55 12.99
CA GLN A 284 -4.09 18.75 12.39
C GLN A 284 -2.83 18.44 11.56
N ASP A 285 -2.02 17.48 12.01
CA ASP A 285 -0.87 17.01 11.22
C ASP A 285 -1.33 16.36 9.92
N ILE A 286 -2.35 15.50 9.98
CA ILE A 286 -2.90 14.80 8.80
C ILE A 286 -3.49 15.81 7.81
N GLU A 287 -4.22 16.84 8.28
CA GLU A 287 -4.73 17.92 7.44
C GLU A 287 -3.59 18.69 6.75
N ALA A 288 -2.52 19.02 7.50
CA ALA A 288 -1.36 19.70 6.96
C ALA A 288 -0.63 18.86 5.90
N LEU A 289 -0.51 17.54 6.14
CA LEU A 289 0.09 16.60 5.19
C LEU A 289 -0.73 16.49 3.89
N TYR A 290 -2.07 16.45 3.97
CA TYR A 290 -2.90 16.49 2.77
C TYR A 290 -2.67 17.78 1.97
N ARG A 291 -2.69 18.96 2.64
CA ARG A 291 -2.42 20.25 1.97
C ARG A 291 -1.04 20.31 1.33
N LYS A 292 -0.05 19.69 1.97
CA LYS A 292 1.31 19.61 1.44
C LYS A 292 1.44 18.71 0.22
N ALA A 293 0.54 17.73 0.08
CA ALA A 293 0.49 16.80 -1.05
C ALA A 293 -0.27 17.36 -2.27
N LEU A 294 -1.05 18.45 -2.13
CA LEU A 294 -1.75 19.12 -3.23
C LEU A 294 -0.77 19.81 -4.19
#